data_e6157a3e9796ae9d1d2158c9d4003ff9
#
_entry.id   e6157a3e9796ae9d1d2158c9d4003ff9
#
_cell.length_a   1.000
_cell.length_b   1.000
_cell.length_c   1.000
_cell.angle_alpha   90.00
_cell.angle_beta   90.00
_cell.angle_gamma   90.00
#
_symmetry.space_group_name_H-M   'P 1'
#
loop_
_entity.id
_entity.type
_entity.pdbx_description
1 polymer ?
#
loop_
_entity_poly.entity_id
_entity_poly.type
_entity_poly.pdbx_seq_one_letter_code
_entity_poly.pdbx_strand_id
1 'polypeptide(L)'
;MKIFHRFIPLAVAATLFGGCASITKDSNQPVQVETYSKSNQLVSGAKCVAKNERGEWSTTSTGTVNVHRSGQNLIVKCDKEGEPSGLATVISRANGGMFGNILFGGGIGAIIDHNKGTAYSYPDWIRVILGDNLVFDRKNNKDNEVMLGQSASPEELKKIDLAKAEEEKAAQEKALTEDKLVKAKAENTNP
;
A
#
# COMPACT_ATOMS: atom_id res chain seq x y z
N MET A 1 63.01 -8.90 39.08
CA MET A 1 62.04 -9.85 38.45
C MET A 1 60.96 -8.98 37.80
N LYS A 2 61.09 -8.73 36.49
CA LYS A 2 60.23 -7.78 35.73
C LYS A 2 59.18 -8.61 34.98
N ILE A 3 57.94 -8.52 35.38
CA ILE A 3 56.81 -9.16 34.74
C ILE A 3 56.33 -8.24 33.63
N PHE A 4 56.63 -8.64 32.39
CA PHE A 4 56.11 -7.99 31.18
C PHE A 4 54.66 -8.40 30.97
N HIS A 5 53.70 -7.47 31.26
CA HIS A 5 52.31 -7.65 30.82
C HIS A 5 52.24 -7.33 29.34
N ARG A 6 52.12 -8.36 28.53
CA ARG A 6 51.74 -8.26 27.10
C ARG A 6 50.26 -7.93 27.05
N PHE A 7 49.93 -6.69 26.81
CA PHE A 7 48.60 -6.29 26.39
C PHE A 7 48.39 -6.75 24.95
N ILE A 8 47.56 -7.75 24.79
CA ILE A 8 47.02 -8.15 23.48
C ILE A 8 45.88 -7.17 23.21
N PRO A 9 45.94 -6.32 22.15
CA PRO A 9 44.78 -5.56 21.75
C PRO A 9 43.81 -6.55 21.09
N LEU A 10 42.73 -6.87 21.81
CA LEU A 10 41.59 -7.58 21.26
C LEU A 10 40.91 -6.61 20.27
N ALA A 11 41.32 -6.72 19.01
CA ALA A 11 40.64 -6.07 17.91
C ALA A 11 39.23 -6.68 17.78
N VAL A 12 38.27 -6.06 18.43
CA VAL A 12 36.85 -6.36 18.21
C VAL A 12 36.54 -5.89 16.78
N ALA A 13 36.59 -6.80 15.84
CA ALA A 13 36.02 -6.62 14.51
C ALA A 13 34.52 -6.53 14.69
N ALA A 14 34.01 -5.32 14.91
CA ALA A 14 32.59 -5.01 14.79
C ALA A 14 32.22 -5.20 13.31
N THR A 15 31.84 -6.41 12.96
CA THR A 15 31.16 -6.69 11.71
C THR A 15 29.83 -5.96 11.78
N LEU A 16 29.79 -4.82 11.12
CA LEU A 16 28.56 -4.10 10.79
C LEU A 16 27.79 -5.01 9.85
N PHE A 17 26.99 -5.90 10.41
CA PHE A 17 25.87 -6.50 9.70
C PHE A 17 24.88 -5.38 9.45
N GLY A 18 25.13 -4.59 8.43
CA GLY A 18 24.14 -3.76 7.79
C GLY A 18 23.08 -4.70 7.22
N GLY A 19 22.16 -5.16 8.08
CA GLY A 19 20.97 -5.83 7.62
C GLY A 19 20.28 -4.84 6.70
N CYS A 20 20.23 -5.12 5.40
CA CYS A 20 19.27 -4.52 4.53
C CYS A 20 17.90 -4.88 5.12
N ALA A 21 17.36 -4.03 5.97
CA ALA A 21 15.96 -4.06 6.32
C ALA A 21 15.22 -3.80 5.01
N SER A 22 14.90 -4.89 4.30
CA SER A 22 13.97 -4.80 3.20
C SER A 22 12.71 -4.19 3.76
N ILE A 23 12.41 -2.95 3.38
CA ILE A 23 11.14 -2.31 3.68
C ILE A 23 10.11 -2.99 2.78
N THR A 24 9.91 -4.28 2.98
CA THR A 24 8.84 -5.03 2.35
C THR A 24 7.60 -4.75 3.18
N LYS A 25 6.67 -4.02 2.60
CA LYS A 25 5.34 -3.90 3.21
C LYS A 25 4.76 -5.30 3.34
N ASP A 26 4.09 -5.54 4.45
CA ASP A 26 3.34 -6.78 4.65
C ASP A 26 2.32 -6.98 3.52
N SER A 27 2.05 -8.21 3.14
CA SER A 27 1.04 -8.56 2.14
C SER A 27 -0.38 -8.17 2.59
N ASN A 28 -0.58 -7.97 3.87
CA ASN A 28 -1.81 -7.48 4.45
C ASN A 28 -1.70 -6.01 4.87
N GLN A 29 -2.83 -5.32 4.87
CA GLN A 29 -2.95 -3.94 5.31
C GLN A 29 -4.15 -3.77 6.23
N PRO A 30 -3.99 -3.18 7.41
CA PRO A 30 -5.11 -2.72 8.20
C PRO A 30 -5.78 -1.52 7.52
N VAL A 31 -7.11 -1.58 7.39
CA VAL A 31 -7.95 -0.48 6.92
C VAL A 31 -9.01 -0.21 7.97
N GLN A 32 -8.99 0.97 8.55
CA GLN A 32 -10.01 1.41 9.50
C GLN A 32 -11.25 1.87 8.75
N VAL A 33 -12.41 1.36 9.15
CA VAL A 33 -13.70 1.67 8.55
C VAL A 33 -14.61 2.29 9.58
N GLU A 34 -15.02 3.51 9.34
CA GLU A 34 -16.09 4.20 10.09
C GLU A 34 -17.34 4.28 9.24
N THR A 35 -18.50 4.25 9.87
CA THR A 35 -19.79 4.49 9.19
C THR A 35 -20.50 5.69 9.78
N TYR A 36 -21.06 6.50 8.89
CA TYR A 36 -21.81 7.71 9.23
C TYR A 36 -23.15 7.73 8.51
N SER A 37 -24.13 8.37 9.11
CA SER A 37 -25.38 8.70 8.43
C SER A 37 -25.19 9.89 7.48
N LYS A 38 -26.19 10.14 6.61
CA LYS A 38 -26.20 11.35 5.75
C LYS A 38 -26.24 12.66 6.54
N SER A 39 -26.67 12.63 7.79
CA SER A 39 -26.65 13.78 8.71
C SER A 39 -25.29 13.93 9.42
N ASN A 40 -24.24 13.23 8.95
CA ASN A 40 -22.88 13.24 9.51
C ASN A 40 -22.80 12.80 10.98
N GLN A 41 -23.67 11.89 11.40
CA GLN A 41 -23.64 11.27 12.71
C GLN A 41 -22.96 9.91 12.64
N LEU A 42 -22.08 9.62 13.59
CA LEU A 42 -21.41 8.32 13.70
C LEU A 42 -22.45 7.21 13.91
N VAL A 43 -22.43 6.19 13.09
CA VAL A 43 -23.27 5.00 13.18
C VAL A 43 -22.38 3.80 13.53
N SER A 44 -22.35 3.43 14.79
CA SER A 44 -21.57 2.28 15.26
C SER A 44 -22.30 0.96 15.02
N GLY A 45 -21.52 -0.13 14.91
CA GLY A 45 -22.05 -1.48 14.84
C GLY A 45 -22.64 -1.86 13.48
N ALA A 46 -22.33 -1.14 12.40
CA ALA A 46 -22.63 -1.59 11.05
C ALA A 46 -21.71 -2.74 10.66
N LYS A 47 -22.24 -3.78 10.03
CA LYS A 47 -21.45 -4.88 9.49
C LYS A 47 -20.84 -4.48 8.15
N CYS A 48 -19.51 -4.38 8.09
CA CYS A 48 -18.79 -4.01 6.90
C CYS A 48 -18.06 -5.23 6.32
N VAL A 49 -18.19 -5.43 5.02
CA VAL A 49 -17.51 -6.47 4.24
C VAL A 49 -16.62 -5.78 3.21
N ALA A 50 -15.34 -6.09 3.24
CA ALA A 50 -14.34 -5.61 2.31
C ALA A 50 -13.92 -6.75 1.38
N LYS A 51 -13.90 -6.53 0.06
CA LYS A 51 -13.64 -7.56 -0.95
C LYS A 51 -12.75 -7.04 -2.06
N ASN A 52 -11.78 -7.86 -2.45
CA ASN A 52 -11.01 -7.74 -3.68
C ASN A 52 -10.81 -9.14 -4.30
N GLU A 53 -9.99 -9.29 -5.34
CA GLU A 53 -9.72 -10.58 -5.97
C GLU A 53 -8.92 -11.56 -5.10
N ARG A 54 -8.33 -11.07 -3.98
CA ARG A 54 -7.55 -11.89 -3.05
C ARG A 54 -8.39 -12.47 -1.93
N GLY A 55 -9.61 -11.98 -1.73
CA GLY A 55 -10.49 -12.50 -0.69
C GLY A 55 -11.56 -11.52 -0.23
N GLU A 56 -12.21 -11.93 0.85
CA GLU A 56 -13.28 -11.18 1.52
C GLU A 56 -13.03 -11.18 3.01
N TRP A 57 -13.13 -10.02 3.62
CA TRP A 57 -12.89 -9.80 5.04
C TRP A 57 -14.03 -8.97 5.63
N SER A 58 -14.34 -9.21 6.90
CA SER A 58 -15.41 -8.50 7.57
C SER A 58 -14.96 -7.85 8.87
N THR A 59 -15.58 -6.74 9.20
CA THR A 59 -15.43 -6.05 10.47
C THR A 59 -16.75 -5.42 10.88
N THR A 60 -16.84 -4.98 12.13
CA THR A 60 -17.94 -4.16 12.61
C THR A 60 -17.45 -2.72 12.75
N SER A 61 -18.17 -1.75 12.23
CA SER A 61 -17.79 -0.35 12.36
C SER A 61 -18.04 0.18 13.80
N THR A 62 -17.24 1.02 14.36
CA THR A 62 -15.96 1.53 13.93
C THR A 62 -14.87 0.49 14.20
N GLY A 63 -14.30 -0.12 13.17
CA GLY A 63 -13.35 -1.20 13.36
C GLY A 63 -12.34 -1.26 12.24
N THR A 64 -11.32 -2.09 12.44
CA THR A 64 -10.25 -2.31 11.47
C THR A 64 -10.44 -3.66 10.81
N VAL A 65 -10.33 -3.69 9.48
CA VAL A 65 -10.27 -4.92 8.70
C VAL A 65 -8.85 -5.08 8.12
N ASN A 66 -8.30 -6.29 8.25
CA ASN A 66 -6.96 -6.58 7.73
C ASN A 66 -7.09 -7.26 6.37
N VAL A 67 -6.91 -6.48 5.29
CA VAL A 67 -7.14 -6.91 3.91
C VAL A 67 -5.84 -7.28 3.22
N HIS A 68 -5.88 -8.29 2.36
CA HIS A 68 -4.74 -8.60 1.49
C HIS A 68 -4.58 -7.49 0.43
N ARG A 69 -3.38 -6.95 0.32
CA ARG A 69 -3.04 -5.91 -0.68
C ARG A 69 -3.17 -6.44 -2.09
N SER A 70 -3.58 -5.58 -3.00
CA SER A 70 -3.79 -5.91 -4.39
C SER A 70 -3.69 -4.68 -5.28
N GLY A 71 -3.37 -4.88 -6.54
CA GLY A 71 -3.50 -3.88 -7.60
C GLY A 71 -4.96 -3.54 -7.93
N GLN A 72 -5.91 -4.43 -7.60
CA GLN A 72 -7.33 -4.18 -7.81
C GLN A 72 -7.93 -3.32 -6.70
N ASN A 73 -9.03 -2.62 -7.03
CA ASN A 73 -9.74 -1.82 -6.05
C ASN A 73 -10.39 -2.72 -4.97
N LEU A 74 -10.46 -2.20 -3.76
CA LEU A 74 -11.18 -2.84 -2.66
C LEU A 74 -12.60 -2.27 -2.61
N ILE A 75 -13.59 -3.15 -2.65
CA ILE A 75 -15.01 -2.79 -2.50
C ILE A 75 -15.41 -3.04 -1.06
N VAL A 76 -15.89 -2.00 -0.38
CA VAL A 76 -16.39 -2.10 1.00
C VAL A 76 -17.87 -1.81 1.01
N LYS A 77 -18.66 -2.75 1.52
CA LYS A 77 -20.09 -2.61 1.75
C LYS A 77 -20.36 -2.65 3.25
N CYS A 78 -21.09 -1.66 3.75
CA CYS A 78 -21.50 -1.58 5.14
C CYS A 78 -23.03 -1.60 5.25
N ASP A 79 -23.54 -2.52 6.04
CA ASP A 79 -24.97 -2.70 6.28
C ASP A 79 -25.28 -2.49 7.77
N LYS A 80 -26.36 -1.75 8.07
CA LYS A 80 -26.90 -1.54 9.40
C LYS A 80 -28.40 -1.69 9.35
N GLU A 81 -28.97 -2.42 10.28
CA GLU A 81 -30.42 -2.58 10.37
C GLU A 81 -31.12 -1.21 10.51
N GLY A 82 -32.15 -1.00 9.69
CA GLY A 82 -32.88 0.27 9.63
C GLY A 82 -32.22 1.38 8.79
N GLU A 83 -31.03 1.14 8.24
CA GLU A 83 -30.30 2.10 7.42
C GLU A 83 -30.08 1.54 6.00
N PRO A 84 -30.01 2.38 4.96
CA PRO A 84 -29.60 1.93 3.64
C PRO A 84 -28.12 1.54 3.63
N SER A 85 -27.74 0.59 2.78
CA SER A 85 -26.34 0.16 2.65
C SER A 85 -25.44 1.28 2.20
N GLY A 86 -24.25 1.43 2.81
CA GLY A 86 -23.17 2.29 2.33
C GLY A 86 -22.19 1.49 1.48
N LEU A 87 -21.76 2.06 0.36
CA LEU A 87 -20.78 1.46 -0.55
C LEU A 87 -19.53 2.36 -0.66
N ALA A 88 -18.37 1.73 -0.69
CA ALA A 88 -17.09 2.40 -0.90
C ALA A 88 -16.27 1.64 -1.94
N THR A 89 -15.82 2.35 -2.98
CA THR A 89 -14.79 1.89 -3.90
C THR A 89 -13.47 2.50 -3.46
N VAL A 90 -12.57 1.67 -2.95
CA VAL A 90 -11.29 2.07 -2.39
C VAL A 90 -10.20 1.81 -3.42
N ILE A 91 -9.68 2.87 -4.01
CA ILE A 91 -8.71 2.80 -5.10
C ILE A 91 -7.35 2.42 -4.53
N SER A 92 -6.81 1.33 -5.02
CA SER A 92 -5.43 0.92 -4.76
C SER A 92 -4.44 1.74 -5.59
N ARG A 93 -3.29 2.07 -5.03
CA ARG A 93 -2.19 2.72 -5.76
C ARG A 93 -0.87 2.00 -5.51
N ALA A 94 -0.03 1.99 -6.56
CA ALA A 94 1.33 1.48 -6.44
C ALA A 94 2.14 2.29 -5.43
N ASN A 95 2.95 1.59 -4.64
CA ASN A 95 3.88 2.20 -3.70
C ASN A 95 5.12 2.71 -4.42
N GLY A 96 5.74 3.78 -3.91
CA GLY A 96 7.05 4.23 -4.39
C GLY A 96 8.15 3.15 -4.30
N GLY A 97 8.04 2.22 -3.35
CA GLY A 97 8.96 1.07 -3.21
C GLY A 97 8.89 0.05 -4.35
N MET A 98 7.78 -0.03 -5.08
CA MET A 98 7.67 -0.89 -6.26
C MET A 98 8.73 -0.54 -7.31
N PHE A 99 8.94 0.74 -7.55
CA PHE A 99 9.88 1.23 -8.57
C PHE A 99 11.32 1.30 -8.06
N GLY A 100 11.52 1.52 -6.74
CA GLY A 100 12.84 1.46 -6.10
C GLY A 100 13.46 0.07 -6.16
N ASN A 101 12.67 -0.98 -6.05
CA ASN A 101 13.15 -2.35 -6.12
C ASN A 101 13.61 -2.76 -7.52
N ILE A 102 13.12 -2.12 -8.58
CA ILE A 102 13.65 -2.32 -9.94
C ILE A 102 15.08 -1.79 -10.04
N LEU A 103 15.38 -0.68 -9.37
CA LEU A 103 16.70 -0.04 -9.40
C LEU A 103 17.78 -0.84 -8.63
N PHE A 104 17.42 -1.48 -7.52
CA PHE A 104 18.35 -2.18 -6.63
C PHE A 104 18.29 -3.71 -6.70
N GLY A 105 17.22 -4.30 -7.20
CA GLY A 105 16.97 -5.75 -7.23
C GLY A 105 16.65 -6.33 -8.60
N GLY A 106 16.62 -5.51 -9.64
CA GLY A 106 16.24 -5.93 -10.99
C GLY A 106 14.74 -6.27 -11.11
N GLY A 107 14.30 -6.56 -12.36
CA GLY A 107 12.88 -6.82 -12.66
C GLY A 107 12.25 -7.99 -11.89
N ILE A 108 13.04 -8.89 -11.32
CA ILE A 108 12.54 -10.03 -10.52
C ILE A 108 11.91 -9.56 -9.22
N GLY A 109 12.50 -8.58 -8.53
CA GLY A 109 11.94 -8.02 -7.28
C GLY A 109 10.58 -7.36 -7.48
N ALA A 110 10.43 -6.58 -8.55
CA ALA A 110 9.16 -5.92 -8.89
C ALA A 110 8.05 -6.92 -9.23
N ILE A 111 8.36 -8.02 -9.91
CA ILE A 111 7.39 -9.09 -10.23
C ILE A 111 6.92 -9.80 -8.96
N ILE A 112 7.80 -10.06 -8.02
CA ILE A 112 7.45 -10.70 -6.74
C ILE A 112 6.55 -9.79 -5.92
N ASP A 113 6.85 -8.51 -5.83
CA ASP A 113 6.06 -7.53 -5.08
C ASP A 113 4.67 -7.33 -5.70
N HIS A 114 4.57 -7.31 -7.02
CA HIS A 114 3.30 -7.28 -7.73
C HIS A 114 2.46 -8.52 -7.43
N ASN A 115 3.03 -9.71 -7.55
CA ASN A 115 2.34 -10.97 -7.32
C ASN A 115 1.89 -11.16 -5.87
N LYS A 116 2.66 -10.66 -4.90
CA LYS A 116 2.32 -10.67 -3.47
C LYS A 116 1.38 -9.54 -3.05
N GLY A 117 1.15 -8.55 -3.92
CA GLY A 117 0.36 -7.37 -3.62
C GLY A 117 1.10 -6.32 -2.79
N THR A 118 2.32 -6.59 -2.32
CA THR A 118 3.11 -5.68 -1.47
C THR A 118 3.48 -4.37 -2.17
N ALA A 119 3.45 -4.38 -3.50
CA ALA A 119 3.63 -3.19 -4.34
C ALA A 119 2.50 -2.16 -4.23
N TYR A 120 1.37 -2.51 -3.63
CA TYR A 120 0.15 -1.71 -3.62
C TYR A 120 -0.27 -1.31 -2.22
N SER A 121 -1.07 -0.24 -2.13
CA SER A 121 -1.68 0.20 -0.88
C SER A 121 -3.05 0.81 -1.11
N TYR A 122 -3.92 0.60 -0.14
CA TYR A 122 -5.21 1.27 0.01
C TYR A 122 -5.07 2.48 0.95
N PRO A 123 -6.07 3.40 0.99
CA PRO A 123 -6.27 4.30 2.12
C PRO A 123 -6.34 3.53 3.45
N ASP A 124 -5.73 4.09 4.49
CA ASP A 124 -5.61 3.41 5.79
C ASP A 124 -6.86 3.61 6.65
N TRP A 125 -7.61 4.67 6.40
CA TRP A 125 -8.79 5.05 7.18
C TRP A 125 -9.84 5.72 6.30
N ILE A 126 -11.01 5.09 6.17
CA ILE A 126 -12.12 5.52 5.32
C ILE A 126 -13.40 5.78 6.14
N ARG A 127 -14.15 6.79 5.74
CA ARG A 127 -15.47 7.11 6.29
C ARG A 127 -16.56 6.82 5.26
N VAL A 128 -17.28 5.73 5.46
CA VAL A 128 -18.39 5.30 4.61
C VAL A 128 -19.67 5.99 5.07
N ILE A 129 -20.42 6.61 4.16
CA ILE A 129 -21.73 7.16 4.45
C ILE A 129 -22.80 6.13 4.09
N LEU A 130 -23.64 5.79 5.05
CA LEU A 130 -24.75 4.87 4.82
C LEU A 130 -25.76 5.50 3.84
N GLY A 131 -26.11 4.74 2.81
CA GLY A 131 -26.97 5.20 1.71
C GLY A 131 -26.26 5.96 0.60
N ASP A 132 -24.93 6.04 0.61
CA ASP A 132 -24.13 6.63 -0.45
C ASP A 132 -23.15 5.61 -1.07
N ASN A 133 -22.70 5.92 -2.29
CA ASN A 133 -21.64 5.21 -2.98
C ASN A 133 -20.47 6.17 -3.19
N LEU A 134 -19.38 5.95 -2.46
CA LEU A 134 -18.25 6.87 -2.40
C LEU A 134 -16.98 6.22 -2.94
N VAL A 135 -16.09 7.05 -3.48
CA VAL A 135 -14.75 6.65 -3.95
C VAL A 135 -13.69 7.25 -3.05
N PHE A 136 -12.71 6.44 -2.69
CA PHE A 136 -11.59 6.77 -1.82
C PHE A 136 -10.29 6.49 -2.57
N ASP A 137 -9.63 7.52 -3.08
CA ASP A 137 -8.40 7.35 -3.85
C ASP A 137 -7.17 7.49 -2.96
N ARG A 138 -6.35 6.43 -2.86
CA ARG A 138 -5.09 6.43 -2.10
C ARG A 138 -4.16 7.59 -2.45
N LYS A 139 -4.23 8.11 -3.67
CA LYS A 139 -3.44 9.27 -4.11
C LYS A 139 -3.65 10.51 -3.24
N ASN A 140 -4.87 10.69 -2.72
CA ASN A 140 -5.27 11.83 -1.91
C ASN A 140 -5.19 11.57 -0.40
N ASN A 141 -4.68 10.38 0.00
CA ASN A 141 -4.60 10.01 1.41
C ASN A 141 -3.40 10.66 2.09
N LYS A 142 -3.63 11.19 3.28
CA LYS A 142 -2.59 11.59 4.22
C LYS A 142 -2.54 10.54 5.33
N ASP A 143 -1.33 10.14 5.71
CA ASP A 143 -1.15 9.11 6.73
C ASP A 143 -1.77 9.55 8.06
N ASN A 144 -2.50 8.65 8.73
CA ASN A 144 -3.23 8.87 9.97
C ASN A 144 -4.38 9.90 9.93
N GLU A 145 -4.84 10.30 8.74
CA GLU A 145 -6.03 11.12 8.58
C GLU A 145 -7.18 10.27 7.99
N VAL A 146 -8.40 10.50 8.52
CA VAL A 146 -9.61 9.91 7.92
C VAL A 146 -9.84 10.47 6.53
N MET A 147 -9.99 9.57 5.56
CA MET A 147 -10.33 9.97 4.20
C MET A 147 -11.83 10.10 4.06
N LEU A 148 -12.27 11.25 3.54
CA LEU A 148 -13.64 11.48 3.10
C LEU A 148 -13.77 11.07 1.64
N GLY A 149 -14.76 10.23 1.35
CA GLY A 149 -15.01 9.77 -0.01
C GLY A 149 -15.64 10.85 -0.87
N GLN A 150 -15.49 10.70 -2.17
CA GLN A 150 -16.14 11.54 -3.18
C GLN A 150 -17.15 10.70 -3.95
N SER A 151 -18.30 11.30 -4.27
CA SER A 151 -19.24 10.66 -5.19
C SER A 151 -18.61 10.61 -6.57
N ALA A 152 -18.65 9.43 -7.20
CA ALA A 152 -18.17 9.26 -8.57
C ALA A 152 -19.18 8.44 -9.39
N SER A 153 -19.39 8.88 -10.61
CA SER A 153 -20.16 8.11 -11.59
C SER A 153 -19.39 6.89 -12.09
N PRO A 154 -20.02 5.87 -12.67
CA PRO A 154 -19.33 4.74 -13.28
C PRO A 154 -18.34 5.15 -14.37
N GLU A 155 -18.60 6.25 -15.07
CA GLU A 155 -17.66 6.78 -16.07
C GLU A 155 -16.41 7.41 -15.43
N GLU A 156 -16.58 8.11 -14.34
CA GLU A 156 -15.45 8.67 -13.57
C GLU A 156 -14.58 7.57 -12.98
N LEU A 157 -15.18 6.49 -12.46
CA LEU A 157 -14.44 5.32 -12.00
C LEU A 157 -13.59 4.70 -13.12
N LYS A 158 -14.15 4.54 -14.31
CA LYS A 158 -13.40 4.05 -15.47
C LYS A 158 -12.23 4.97 -15.83
N LYS A 159 -12.43 6.28 -15.79
CA LYS A 159 -11.35 7.25 -16.03
C LYS A 159 -10.24 7.16 -14.98
N ILE A 160 -10.61 6.98 -13.71
CA ILE A 160 -9.65 6.78 -12.62
C ILE A 160 -8.83 5.50 -12.85
N ASP A 161 -9.48 4.38 -13.20
CA ASP A 161 -8.80 3.11 -13.46
C ASP A 161 -7.87 3.19 -14.68
N LEU A 162 -8.28 3.87 -15.76
CA LEU A 162 -7.44 4.11 -16.94
C LEU A 162 -6.23 4.99 -16.59
N ALA A 163 -6.45 6.11 -15.93
CA ALA A 163 -5.36 7.00 -15.52
C ALA A 163 -4.37 6.31 -14.58
N LYS A 164 -4.86 5.45 -13.67
CA LYS A 164 -4.02 4.61 -12.81
C LYS A 164 -3.15 3.66 -13.61
N ALA A 165 -3.71 2.96 -14.60
CA ALA A 165 -2.97 2.02 -15.43
C ALA A 165 -1.90 2.73 -16.28
N GLU A 166 -2.19 3.93 -16.80
CA GLU A 166 -1.22 4.76 -17.51
C GLU A 166 -0.08 5.25 -16.59
N GLU A 167 -0.41 5.70 -15.38
CA GLU A 167 0.56 6.14 -14.37
C GLU A 167 1.51 5.00 -13.97
N GLU A 168 0.98 3.79 -13.74
CA GLU A 168 1.76 2.60 -13.41
C GLU A 168 2.68 2.19 -14.58
N LYS A 169 2.17 2.21 -15.81
CA LYS A 169 2.94 1.90 -17.02
C LYS A 169 4.09 2.91 -17.25
N ALA A 170 3.80 4.19 -17.14
CA ALA A 170 4.82 5.25 -17.29
C ALA A 170 5.92 5.16 -16.22
N ALA A 171 5.54 4.83 -14.97
CA ALA A 171 6.48 4.66 -13.88
C ALA A 171 7.35 3.41 -14.07
N GLN A 172 6.80 2.30 -14.59
CA GLN A 172 7.56 1.09 -14.94
C GLN A 172 8.57 1.35 -16.05
N GLU A 173 8.16 2.07 -17.11
CA GLU A 173 9.03 2.42 -18.24
C GLU A 173 10.18 3.31 -17.80
N LYS A 174 9.91 4.30 -16.95
CA LYS A 174 10.93 5.16 -16.37
C LYS A 174 11.95 4.38 -15.55
N ALA A 175 11.48 3.49 -14.67
CA ALA A 175 12.35 2.66 -13.83
C ALA A 175 13.24 1.73 -14.69
N LEU A 176 12.68 1.16 -15.76
CA LEU A 176 13.43 0.30 -16.68
C LEU A 176 14.52 1.05 -17.45
N THR A 177 14.25 2.30 -17.85
CA THR A 177 15.25 3.16 -18.53
C THR A 177 16.37 3.57 -17.58
N GLU A 178 16.05 3.90 -16.35
CA GLU A 178 17.05 4.20 -15.31
C GLU A 178 17.95 3.00 -15.00
N ASP A 179 17.39 1.79 -14.87
CA ASP A 179 18.15 0.54 -14.65
C ASP A 179 19.15 0.26 -15.80
N LYS A 180 18.71 0.43 -17.05
CA LYS A 180 19.59 0.30 -18.22
C LYS A 180 20.73 1.31 -18.20
N LEU A 181 20.47 2.54 -17.80
CA LEU A 181 21.48 3.59 -17.73
C LEU A 181 22.53 3.32 -16.64
N VAL A 182 22.09 2.81 -15.49
CA VAL A 182 22.97 2.43 -14.38
C VAL A 182 23.88 1.27 -14.78
N LYS A 183 23.33 0.23 -15.45
CA LYS A 183 24.11 -0.91 -15.94
C LYS A 183 25.15 -0.51 -16.99
N ALA A 184 24.77 0.32 -17.96
CA ALA A 184 25.69 0.84 -18.98
C ALA A 184 26.85 1.67 -18.39
N LYS A 185 26.58 2.44 -17.31
CA LYS A 185 27.63 3.15 -16.59
C LYS A 185 28.56 2.22 -15.82
N ALA A 186 28.04 1.15 -15.21
CA ALA A 186 28.84 0.17 -14.47
C ALA A 186 29.79 -0.61 -15.40
N GLU A 187 29.35 -0.97 -16.60
CA GLU A 187 30.18 -1.64 -17.62
C GLU A 187 31.31 -0.76 -18.15
N ASN A 188 31.08 0.56 -18.23
CA ASN A 188 32.07 1.51 -18.77
C ASN A 188 33.11 1.99 -17.73
N THR A 189 32.97 1.57 -16.45
CA THR A 189 33.88 1.94 -15.35
C THR A 189 34.80 0.79 -14.91
N ASN A 190 34.74 -0.37 -15.57
CA ASN A 190 35.63 -1.50 -15.28
C ASN A 190 36.79 -1.51 -16.30
N PRO A 191 38.03 -1.13 -15.90
CA PRO A 191 39.19 -1.08 -16.79
C PRO A 191 39.71 -2.48 -17.15
#